data_44dee77ad037503c6c1266cb973e4bc5
#
_entry.id   44dee77ad037503c6c1266cb973e4bc5
#
_cell.length_a   1.000
_cell.length_b   1.000
_cell.length_c   1.000
_cell.angle_alpha   90.00
_cell.angle_beta   90.00
_cell.angle_gamma   90.00
#
_symmetry.space_group_name_H-M   'P 1'
#
loop_
_entity.id
_entity.type
_entity.pdbx_description
1 polymer ?
#
loop_
_entity_poly.entity_id
_entity_poly.type
_entity_poly.pdbx_seq_one_letter_code
_entity_poly.pdbx_strand_id
1 'polypeptide(L)'
;KNKFKGRLSLQCRAEMITDEFIHYASMLNVRLEFGLQTIHQNEGAAVNRKNNMKKVQENIIKVSDAGIEHEVSVIYGLPEQSLTSFIKTIQWCLSMKIPVIKAFPLMLLRGTDTEKKKHNWGLVESGDSMPVVIKSDTFSHKDWLNMSKISQSLKDTENNHPSLLEDLLKLGNESEIQFDRFQPFAKTILSPVTKEAESY
;
A
#
# COMPACT_ATOMS: atom_id res chain seq x y z
N LYS A 1 34.68 -19.30 -2.81
CA LYS A 1 33.33 -18.82 -3.16
C LYS A 1 32.44 -18.97 -1.93
N ASN A 2 32.13 -17.87 -1.25
CA ASN A 2 31.18 -17.88 -0.13
C ASN A 2 29.79 -18.21 -0.67
N LYS A 3 29.24 -19.36 -0.28
CA LYS A 3 27.85 -19.72 -0.60
C LYS A 3 26.95 -18.94 0.36
N PHE A 4 26.43 -17.81 -0.08
CA PHE A 4 25.40 -17.08 0.66
C PHE A 4 24.14 -17.96 0.74
N LYS A 5 23.69 -18.23 1.97
CA LYS A 5 22.51 -19.06 2.25
C LYS A 5 21.31 -18.23 2.72
N GLY A 6 21.49 -16.93 2.85
CA GLY A 6 20.44 -16.01 3.30
C GLY A 6 19.45 -15.67 2.20
N ARG A 7 18.43 -14.91 2.57
CA ARG A 7 17.47 -14.30 1.66
C ARG A 7 17.82 -12.82 1.49
N LEU A 8 17.80 -12.33 0.26
CA LEU A 8 17.96 -10.92 -0.06
C LEU A 8 16.58 -10.29 -0.20
N SER A 9 16.30 -9.20 0.53
CA SER A 9 15.12 -8.36 0.32
C SER A 9 15.57 -7.06 -0.34
N LEU A 10 15.05 -6.78 -1.54
CA LEU A 10 15.47 -5.65 -2.36
C LEU A 10 14.28 -4.75 -2.67
N GLN A 11 14.38 -3.48 -2.29
CA GLN A 11 13.41 -2.46 -2.70
C GLN A 11 13.78 -1.92 -4.07
N CYS A 12 12.81 -1.98 -5.00
CA CYS A 12 13.02 -1.66 -6.39
C CYS A 12 11.90 -0.78 -6.94
N ARG A 13 12.20 -0.07 -8.03
CA ARG A 13 11.18 0.51 -8.91
C ARG A 13 10.94 -0.45 -10.06
N ALA A 14 9.71 -0.95 -10.19
CA ALA A 14 9.37 -1.97 -11.18
C ALA A 14 9.71 -1.53 -12.61
N GLU A 15 9.49 -0.26 -12.96
CA GLU A 15 9.79 0.28 -14.29
C GLU A 15 11.29 0.39 -14.61
N MET A 16 12.17 0.24 -13.62
CA MET A 16 13.64 0.33 -13.79
C MET A 16 14.30 -1.03 -13.91
N ILE A 17 13.56 -2.12 -13.71
CA ILE A 17 14.10 -3.47 -13.80
C ILE A 17 14.42 -3.82 -15.25
N THR A 18 15.57 -4.47 -15.46
CA THR A 18 16.05 -4.96 -16.76
C THR A 18 15.93 -6.47 -16.85
N ASP A 19 15.91 -7.01 -18.06
CA ASP A 19 15.90 -8.47 -18.28
C ASP A 19 17.16 -9.12 -17.69
N GLU A 20 18.30 -8.45 -17.73
CA GLU A 20 19.54 -8.91 -17.09
C GLU A 20 19.40 -8.99 -15.56
N PHE A 21 18.78 -7.99 -14.92
CA PHE A 21 18.47 -8.04 -13.50
C PHE A 21 17.58 -9.24 -13.14
N ILE A 22 16.51 -9.46 -13.91
CA ILE A 22 15.60 -10.59 -13.70
C ILE A 22 16.34 -11.92 -13.83
N HIS A 23 17.21 -12.05 -14.84
CA HIS A 23 18.03 -13.24 -15.03
C HIS A 23 18.90 -13.57 -13.80
N TYR A 24 19.65 -12.59 -13.28
CA TYR A 24 20.47 -12.84 -12.10
C TYR A 24 19.66 -12.99 -10.80
N ALA A 25 18.56 -12.25 -10.66
CA ALA A 25 17.68 -12.35 -9.50
C ALA A 25 17.04 -13.76 -9.40
N SER A 26 16.67 -14.37 -10.54
CA SER A 26 16.09 -15.72 -10.56
C SER A 26 17.06 -16.83 -10.09
N MET A 27 18.36 -16.57 -10.07
CA MET A 27 19.39 -17.49 -9.58
C MET A 27 19.64 -17.37 -8.06
N LEU A 28 19.00 -16.42 -7.40
CA LEU A 28 19.23 -16.10 -5.99
C LEU A 28 17.96 -16.30 -5.17
N ASN A 29 18.11 -16.52 -3.88
CA ASN A 29 17.00 -16.47 -2.94
C ASN A 29 16.70 -14.98 -2.65
N VAL A 30 15.86 -14.35 -3.50
CA VAL A 30 15.55 -12.93 -3.44
C VAL A 30 14.03 -12.71 -3.32
N ARG A 31 13.65 -11.69 -2.57
CA ARG A 31 12.32 -11.09 -2.57
C ARG A 31 12.43 -9.64 -3.05
N LEU A 32 11.62 -9.28 -4.02
CA LEU A 32 11.57 -7.93 -4.57
C LEU A 32 10.37 -7.17 -3.99
N GLU A 33 10.60 -5.98 -3.46
CA GLU A 33 9.56 -5.05 -3.01
C GLU A 33 9.44 -3.90 -4.01
N PHE A 34 8.28 -3.80 -4.66
CA PHE A 34 7.98 -2.76 -5.63
C PHE A 34 7.18 -1.64 -5.00
N GLY A 35 7.80 -0.51 -4.74
CA GLY A 35 7.12 0.70 -4.30
C GLY A 35 6.31 1.32 -5.44
N LEU A 36 5.08 0.89 -5.67
CA LEU A 36 4.17 1.45 -6.68
C LEU A 36 3.57 2.79 -6.23
N GLN A 37 3.17 2.88 -4.98
CA GLN A 37 2.46 3.98 -4.33
C GLN A 37 1.02 4.15 -4.84
N THR A 38 0.82 4.41 -6.13
CA THR A 38 -0.46 4.57 -6.82
C THR A 38 -0.28 4.32 -8.33
N ILE A 39 -1.36 3.99 -9.02
CA ILE A 39 -1.41 3.92 -10.49
C ILE A 39 -1.76 5.28 -11.13
N HIS A 40 -2.23 6.25 -10.34
CA HIS A 40 -2.70 7.55 -10.82
C HIS A 40 -1.57 8.56 -10.92
N GLN A 41 -1.45 9.19 -12.09
CA GLN A 41 -0.33 10.08 -12.39
C GLN A 41 -0.35 11.38 -11.60
N ASN A 42 -1.53 11.96 -11.35
CA ASN A 42 -1.69 13.16 -10.55
C ASN A 42 -1.25 12.93 -9.09
N GLU A 43 -1.74 11.86 -8.46
CA GLU A 43 -1.36 11.47 -7.09
C GLU A 43 0.16 11.22 -6.99
N GLY A 44 0.72 10.49 -7.94
CA GLY A 44 2.16 10.25 -8.01
C GLY A 44 2.96 11.55 -8.20
N ALA A 45 2.49 12.46 -9.06
CA ALA A 45 3.15 13.73 -9.30
C ALA A 45 3.16 14.63 -8.05
N ALA A 46 2.08 14.60 -7.24
CA ALA A 46 1.99 15.37 -6.01
C ALA A 46 3.06 14.98 -4.96
N VAL A 47 3.55 13.74 -5.02
CA VAL A 47 4.62 13.23 -4.13
C VAL A 47 5.94 12.99 -4.88
N ASN A 48 6.15 13.65 -6.02
CA ASN A 48 7.33 13.53 -6.87
C ASN A 48 7.64 12.07 -7.31
N ARG A 49 6.60 11.27 -7.49
CA ARG A 49 6.69 9.87 -7.88
C ARG A 49 5.85 9.59 -9.13
N LYS A 50 6.45 9.71 -10.30
CA LYS A 50 5.80 9.36 -11.57
C LYS A 50 6.18 7.94 -11.97
N ASN A 51 5.20 7.08 -12.18
CA ASN A 51 5.38 5.71 -12.64
C ASN A 51 5.09 5.62 -14.15
N ASN A 52 5.91 4.87 -14.87
CA ASN A 52 5.56 4.42 -16.22
C ASN A 52 4.76 3.11 -16.09
N MET A 53 3.43 3.23 -16.00
CA MET A 53 2.55 2.09 -15.72
C MET A 53 2.66 0.96 -16.76
N LYS A 54 2.94 1.26 -18.02
CA LYS A 54 3.18 0.23 -19.04
C LYS A 54 4.40 -0.62 -18.67
N LYS A 55 5.53 0.02 -18.36
CA LYS A 55 6.75 -0.69 -17.95
C LYS A 55 6.57 -1.40 -16.60
N VAL A 56 5.85 -0.78 -15.66
CA VAL A 56 5.53 -1.41 -14.36
C VAL A 56 4.82 -2.74 -14.61
N GLN A 57 3.76 -2.73 -15.42
CA GLN A 57 2.99 -3.93 -15.73
C GLN A 57 3.83 -4.99 -16.44
N GLU A 58 4.55 -4.62 -17.50
CA GLU A 58 5.41 -5.53 -18.25
C GLU A 58 6.45 -6.21 -17.35
N ASN A 59 7.10 -5.45 -16.48
CA ASN A 59 8.17 -5.97 -15.63
C ASN A 59 7.64 -6.81 -14.46
N ILE A 60 6.49 -6.47 -13.87
CA ILE A 60 5.86 -7.33 -12.85
C ILE A 60 5.50 -8.69 -13.44
N ILE A 61 4.95 -8.73 -14.66
CA ILE A 61 4.65 -9.99 -15.36
C ILE A 61 5.93 -10.80 -15.56
N LYS A 62 7.00 -10.19 -16.08
CA LYS A 62 8.29 -10.89 -16.28
C LYS A 62 8.87 -11.45 -14.97
N VAL A 63 8.77 -10.70 -13.87
CA VAL A 63 9.25 -11.14 -12.56
C VAL A 63 8.41 -12.31 -12.04
N SER A 64 7.09 -12.26 -12.24
CA SER A 64 6.17 -13.34 -11.90
C SER A 64 6.46 -14.60 -12.71
N ASP A 65 6.63 -14.46 -14.05
CA ASP A 65 6.94 -15.59 -14.97
C ASP A 65 8.31 -16.23 -14.67
N ALA A 66 9.26 -15.43 -14.17
CA ALA A 66 10.56 -15.93 -13.70
C ALA A 66 10.51 -16.64 -12.33
N GLY A 67 9.34 -16.72 -11.70
CA GLY A 67 9.15 -17.33 -10.38
C GLY A 67 9.84 -16.60 -9.24
N ILE A 68 10.15 -15.30 -9.41
CA ILE A 68 10.79 -14.50 -8.37
C ILE A 68 9.73 -13.99 -7.39
N GLU A 69 9.95 -14.27 -6.10
CA GLU A 69 9.06 -13.78 -5.05
C GLU A 69 9.05 -12.25 -5.01
N HIS A 70 7.86 -11.67 -5.04
CA HIS A 70 7.71 -10.22 -5.05
C HIS A 70 6.46 -9.75 -4.32
N GLU A 71 6.51 -8.48 -3.92
CA GLU A 71 5.39 -7.76 -3.33
C GLU A 71 5.27 -6.36 -3.93
N VAL A 72 4.09 -5.77 -3.83
CA VAL A 72 3.83 -4.39 -4.25
C VAL A 72 3.33 -3.59 -3.05
N SER A 73 3.96 -2.44 -2.80
CA SER A 73 3.51 -1.50 -1.79
C SER A 73 2.83 -0.29 -2.42
N VAL A 74 1.67 0.07 -1.87
CA VAL A 74 0.86 1.23 -2.22
C VAL A 74 0.65 2.12 -1.00
N ILE A 75 0.29 3.39 -1.22
CA ILE A 75 0.03 4.33 -0.13
C ILE A 75 -1.41 4.83 -0.21
N TYR A 76 -2.10 4.89 0.93
CA TYR A 76 -3.36 5.59 1.05
C TYR A 76 -3.21 6.87 1.87
N GLY A 77 -4.06 7.85 1.55
CA GLY A 77 -3.96 9.20 2.11
C GLY A 77 -3.03 10.13 1.32
N LEU A 78 -2.70 9.79 0.07
CA LEU A 78 -1.91 10.65 -0.81
C LEU A 78 -2.65 11.96 -1.15
N PRO A 79 -1.93 13.07 -1.40
CA PRO A 79 -2.53 14.25 -2.01
C PRO A 79 -3.28 13.90 -3.29
N GLU A 80 -4.41 14.57 -3.55
CA GLU A 80 -5.29 14.37 -4.71
C GLU A 80 -5.95 12.97 -4.79
N GLN A 81 -5.63 12.05 -3.89
CA GLN A 81 -6.23 10.73 -3.83
C GLN A 81 -7.68 10.80 -3.34
N SER A 82 -8.54 9.96 -3.89
CA SER A 82 -9.88 9.69 -3.38
C SER A 82 -10.03 8.23 -2.98
N LEU A 83 -11.06 7.87 -2.22
CA LEU A 83 -11.38 6.47 -1.96
C LEU A 83 -11.54 5.69 -3.27
N THR A 84 -12.20 6.28 -4.27
CA THR A 84 -12.40 5.64 -5.58
C THR A 84 -11.09 5.39 -6.32
N SER A 85 -10.15 6.34 -6.31
CA SER A 85 -8.85 6.16 -6.98
C SER A 85 -7.98 5.14 -6.25
N PHE A 86 -8.00 5.11 -4.91
CA PHE A 86 -7.34 4.08 -4.12
C PHE A 86 -7.91 2.69 -4.43
N ILE A 87 -9.23 2.53 -4.46
CA ILE A 87 -9.91 1.29 -4.84
C ILE A 87 -9.46 0.82 -6.23
N LYS A 88 -9.37 1.72 -7.22
CA LYS A 88 -8.87 1.38 -8.56
C LYS A 88 -7.43 0.88 -8.53
N THR A 89 -6.58 1.47 -7.69
CA THR A 89 -5.19 1.00 -7.51
C THR A 89 -5.16 -0.42 -6.94
N ILE A 90 -5.97 -0.72 -5.93
CA ILE A 90 -6.06 -2.07 -5.36
C ILE A 90 -6.63 -3.07 -6.38
N GLN A 91 -7.71 -2.72 -7.08
CA GLN A 91 -8.29 -3.58 -8.12
C GLN A 91 -7.27 -3.91 -9.22
N TRP A 92 -6.45 -2.94 -9.63
CA TRP A 92 -5.38 -3.17 -10.58
C TRP A 92 -4.35 -4.17 -10.02
N CYS A 93 -3.92 -4.02 -8.77
CA CYS A 93 -2.99 -4.96 -8.13
C CYS A 93 -3.58 -6.38 -8.05
N LEU A 94 -4.86 -6.51 -7.68
CA LEU A 94 -5.56 -7.80 -7.64
C LEU A 94 -5.67 -8.44 -9.04
N SER A 95 -6.00 -7.65 -10.07
CA SER A 95 -6.07 -8.14 -11.46
C SER A 95 -4.73 -8.62 -12.00
N MET A 96 -3.63 -8.07 -11.52
CA MET A 96 -2.26 -8.49 -11.81
C MET A 96 -1.85 -9.76 -11.06
N LYS A 97 -2.70 -10.30 -10.19
CA LYS A 97 -2.45 -11.48 -9.35
C LYS A 97 -1.17 -11.35 -8.51
N ILE A 98 -0.90 -10.15 -8.01
CA ILE A 98 0.25 -9.89 -7.15
C ILE A 98 0.08 -10.67 -5.85
N PRO A 99 1.06 -11.52 -5.46
CA PRO A 99 0.89 -12.42 -4.32
C PRO A 99 0.82 -11.69 -2.98
N VAL A 100 1.51 -10.56 -2.86
CA VAL A 100 1.56 -9.75 -1.64
C VAL A 100 1.37 -8.29 -2.00
N ILE A 101 0.26 -7.72 -1.55
CA ILE A 101 -0.07 -6.30 -1.71
C ILE A 101 -0.08 -5.67 -0.32
N LYS A 102 0.78 -4.69 -0.09
CA LYS A 102 0.83 -3.93 1.16
C LYS A 102 0.34 -2.51 0.94
N ALA A 103 -0.60 -2.06 1.75
CA ALA A 103 -1.07 -0.68 1.72
C ALA A 103 -0.69 0.01 3.04
N PHE A 104 -0.02 1.16 2.95
CA PHE A 104 0.45 1.92 4.10
C PHE A 104 -0.21 3.31 4.13
N PRO A 105 -0.52 3.86 5.31
CA PRO A 105 -0.96 5.24 5.41
C PRO A 105 0.18 6.20 5.07
N LEU A 106 -0.15 7.34 4.44
CA LEU A 106 0.82 8.39 4.19
C LEU A 106 1.29 9.00 5.51
N MET A 107 2.60 8.96 5.76
CA MET A 107 3.27 9.74 6.81
C MET A 107 3.91 10.98 6.20
N LEU A 108 3.67 12.15 6.79
CA LEU A 108 4.34 13.38 6.39
C LEU A 108 5.70 13.48 7.10
N LEU A 109 6.74 13.04 6.42
CA LEU A 109 8.09 13.15 6.94
C LEU A 109 8.53 14.61 6.98
N ARG A 110 9.00 15.06 8.12
CA ARG A 110 9.43 16.45 8.35
C ARG A 110 10.54 16.86 7.39
N GLY A 111 10.42 18.07 6.84
CA GLY A 111 11.36 18.63 5.88
C GLY A 111 11.17 18.22 4.43
N THR A 112 10.23 17.30 4.14
CA THR A 112 9.89 16.93 2.75
C THR A 112 9.06 18.00 2.05
N ASP A 113 9.09 18.01 0.72
CA ASP A 113 8.28 18.94 -0.09
C ASP A 113 6.78 18.74 0.14
N THR A 114 6.34 17.49 0.34
CA THR A 114 4.94 17.18 0.62
C THR A 114 4.51 17.78 1.96
N GLU A 115 5.35 17.69 2.99
CA GLU A 115 5.06 18.28 4.30
C GLU A 115 4.99 19.81 4.21
N LYS A 116 5.92 20.46 3.52
CA LYS A 116 5.93 21.92 3.32
C LYS A 116 4.70 22.42 2.57
N LYS A 117 4.19 21.62 1.64
CA LYS A 117 3.05 21.96 0.77
C LYS A 117 1.71 21.38 1.26
N LYS A 118 1.66 20.79 2.45
CA LYS A 118 0.45 20.09 2.96
C LYS A 118 -0.82 20.93 2.92
N HIS A 119 -0.70 22.23 3.11
CA HIS A 119 -1.84 23.16 3.05
C HIS A 119 -2.47 23.28 1.66
N ASN A 120 -1.71 23.00 0.59
CA ASN A 120 -2.21 23.06 -0.79
C ASN A 120 -3.23 21.95 -1.09
N TRP A 121 -3.28 20.92 -0.27
CA TRP A 121 -4.16 19.76 -0.41
C TRP A 121 -5.04 19.53 0.82
N GLY A 122 -5.06 20.48 1.77
CA GLY A 122 -5.81 20.34 3.01
C GLY A 122 -5.45 19.06 3.81
N LEU A 123 -4.16 18.65 3.81
CA LEU A 123 -3.75 17.44 4.52
C LEU A 123 -3.82 17.66 6.03
N VAL A 124 -4.56 16.79 6.72
CA VAL A 124 -4.70 16.77 8.16
C VAL A 124 -4.01 15.51 8.71
N GLU A 125 -3.11 15.70 9.68
CA GLU A 125 -2.39 14.62 10.36
C GLU A 125 -3.16 14.14 11.60
N SER A 126 -3.01 12.86 11.95
CA SER A 126 -3.45 12.33 13.25
C SER A 126 -2.63 12.94 14.41
N GLY A 127 -3.17 12.91 15.61
CA GLY A 127 -2.49 13.40 16.82
C GLY A 127 -1.47 12.43 17.43
N ASP A 128 -1.14 11.35 16.74
CA ASP A 128 -0.27 10.28 17.26
C ASP A 128 1.22 10.65 17.22
N SER A 129 2.04 9.89 17.95
CA SER A 129 3.51 10.03 17.95
C SER A 129 4.13 9.77 16.57
N MET A 130 3.50 8.96 15.74
CA MET A 130 3.82 8.74 14.33
C MET A 130 2.63 9.20 13.47
N PRO A 131 2.51 10.52 13.21
CA PRO A 131 1.33 11.07 12.57
C PRO A 131 1.20 10.61 11.13
N VAL A 132 -0.01 10.19 10.77
CA VAL A 132 -0.41 9.83 9.41
C VAL A 132 -1.45 10.81 8.90
N VAL A 133 -1.53 10.98 7.60
CA VAL A 133 -2.58 11.80 6.99
C VAL A 133 -3.91 11.05 7.06
N ILE A 134 -4.91 11.65 7.71
CA ILE A 134 -6.23 11.06 7.94
C ILE A 134 -7.36 11.75 7.16
N LYS A 135 -7.08 12.90 6.53
CA LYS A 135 -8.04 13.68 5.74
C LYS A 135 -7.32 14.58 4.77
N SER A 136 -7.96 14.91 3.65
CA SER A 136 -7.53 15.93 2.68
C SER A 136 -8.75 16.62 2.05
N ASP A 137 -8.52 17.50 1.08
CA ASP A 137 -9.60 18.11 0.28
C ASP A 137 -10.31 17.09 -0.63
N THR A 138 -9.70 15.94 -0.90
CA THR A 138 -10.22 14.93 -1.84
C THR A 138 -10.73 13.66 -1.18
N PHE A 139 -10.48 13.46 0.11
CA PHE A 139 -11.05 12.36 0.91
C PHE A 139 -11.35 12.82 2.34
N SER A 140 -12.44 12.30 2.89
CA SER A 140 -12.86 12.50 4.28
C SER A 140 -12.15 11.51 5.21
N HIS A 141 -12.22 11.74 6.53
CA HIS A 141 -11.78 10.78 7.54
C HIS A 141 -12.51 9.42 7.42
N LYS A 142 -13.81 9.44 7.04
CA LYS A 142 -14.57 8.21 6.77
C LYS A 142 -14.00 7.43 5.58
N ASP A 143 -13.60 8.12 4.52
CA ASP A 143 -12.95 7.48 3.38
C ASP A 143 -11.60 6.88 3.78
N TRP A 144 -10.83 7.58 4.60
CA TRP A 144 -9.57 7.08 5.15
C TRP A 144 -9.78 5.79 5.97
N LEU A 145 -10.81 5.73 6.81
CA LEU A 145 -11.16 4.51 7.56
C LEU A 145 -11.50 3.35 6.61
N ASN A 146 -12.20 3.62 5.50
CA ASN A 146 -12.47 2.60 4.49
C ASN A 146 -11.19 2.12 3.78
N MET A 147 -10.27 3.04 3.46
CA MET A 147 -8.95 2.68 2.91
C MET A 147 -8.15 1.82 3.90
N SER A 148 -8.19 2.17 5.19
CA SER A 148 -7.54 1.41 6.26
C SER A 148 -8.11 0.00 6.40
N LYS A 149 -9.44 -0.17 6.29
CA LYS A 149 -10.08 -1.50 6.26
C LYS A 149 -9.62 -2.34 5.07
N ILE A 150 -9.54 -1.75 3.89
CA ILE A 150 -8.98 -2.43 2.70
C ILE A 150 -7.54 -2.86 2.96
N SER A 151 -6.72 -1.98 3.57
CA SER A 151 -5.34 -2.31 3.95
C SER A 151 -5.27 -3.50 4.91
N GLN A 152 -6.16 -3.56 5.90
CA GLN A 152 -6.22 -4.70 6.82
C GLN A 152 -6.63 -5.98 6.09
N SER A 153 -7.66 -5.94 5.25
CA SER A 153 -8.10 -7.11 4.46
C SER A 153 -6.98 -7.64 3.54
N LEU A 154 -6.16 -6.76 2.97
CA LEU A 154 -4.97 -7.17 2.19
C LEU A 154 -3.95 -7.89 3.07
N LYS A 155 -3.73 -7.45 4.30
CA LYS A 155 -2.83 -8.10 5.24
C LYS A 155 -3.36 -9.49 5.64
N ASP A 156 -4.66 -9.61 5.90
CA ASP A 156 -5.29 -10.86 6.32
C ASP A 156 -5.32 -11.92 5.22
N THR A 157 -5.28 -11.50 3.95
CA THR A 157 -5.29 -12.38 2.78
C THR A 157 -3.94 -12.50 2.06
N GLU A 158 -2.84 -12.11 2.71
CA GLU A 158 -1.49 -12.16 2.12
C GLU A 158 -1.19 -13.55 1.52
N ASN A 159 -0.66 -13.59 0.30
CA ASN A 159 -0.44 -14.77 -0.55
C ASN A 159 -1.71 -15.48 -1.06
N ASN A 160 -2.91 -15.06 -0.65
CA ASN A 160 -4.18 -15.66 -1.07
C ASN A 160 -5.22 -14.58 -1.44
N HIS A 161 -4.77 -13.48 -2.01
CA HIS A 161 -5.67 -12.41 -2.40
C HIS A 161 -6.72 -12.91 -3.41
N PRO A 162 -8.02 -12.63 -3.17
CA PRO A 162 -9.04 -12.89 -4.17
C PRO A 162 -8.88 -11.93 -5.36
N SER A 163 -9.45 -12.30 -6.50
CA SER A 163 -9.38 -11.45 -7.71
C SER A 163 -10.29 -10.22 -7.66
N LEU A 164 -11.29 -10.21 -6.78
CA LEU A 164 -12.29 -9.14 -6.66
C LEU A 164 -12.18 -8.44 -5.31
N LEU A 165 -12.34 -7.12 -5.31
CA LEU A 165 -12.34 -6.31 -4.09
C LEU A 165 -13.47 -6.68 -3.13
N GLU A 166 -14.65 -7.02 -3.65
CA GLU A 166 -15.80 -7.41 -2.82
C GLU A 166 -15.49 -8.66 -1.99
N ASP A 167 -14.82 -9.64 -2.59
CA ASP A 167 -14.42 -10.86 -1.89
C ASP A 167 -13.29 -10.60 -0.90
N LEU A 168 -12.36 -9.69 -1.23
CA LEU A 168 -11.33 -9.21 -0.31
C LEU A 168 -11.95 -8.63 0.96
N LEU A 169 -12.96 -7.77 0.81
CA LEU A 169 -13.62 -7.13 1.95
C LEU A 169 -14.44 -8.12 2.79
N LYS A 170 -15.06 -9.12 2.17
CA LYS A 170 -15.77 -10.19 2.90
C LYS A 170 -14.80 -11.01 3.76
N LEU A 171 -13.68 -11.44 3.17
CA LEU A 171 -12.67 -12.22 3.89
C LEU A 171 -12.03 -11.42 5.02
N GLY A 172 -11.73 -10.14 4.82
CA GLY A 172 -11.20 -9.27 5.86
C GLY A 172 -12.18 -9.07 7.03
N ASN A 173 -13.48 -8.87 6.74
CA ASN A 173 -14.49 -8.75 7.79
C ASN A 173 -14.68 -10.06 8.58
N GLU A 174 -14.56 -11.21 7.94
CA GLU A 174 -14.61 -12.51 8.62
C GLU A 174 -13.40 -12.70 9.56
N SER A 175 -12.22 -12.26 9.15
CA SER A 175 -11.00 -12.28 9.97
C SER A 175 -11.12 -11.39 11.19
N GLU A 176 -11.65 -10.17 11.05
CA GLU A 176 -11.92 -9.25 12.18
C GLU A 176 -12.87 -9.88 13.21
N ILE A 177 -13.92 -10.58 12.75
CA ILE A 177 -14.88 -11.26 13.64
C ILE A 177 -14.19 -12.40 14.42
N GLN A 178 -13.30 -13.14 13.81
CA GLN A 178 -12.53 -14.19 14.48
C GLN A 178 -11.52 -13.61 15.47
N PHE A 179 -10.87 -12.50 15.13
CA PHE A 179 -9.89 -11.83 15.98
C PHE A 179 -10.53 -11.22 17.24
N ASP A 180 -11.69 -10.60 17.12
CA ASP A 180 -12.46 -10.04 18.24
C ASP A 180 -12.89 -11.11 19.29
N ARG A 181 -13.05 -12.37 18.85
CA ARG A 181 -13.34 -13.50 19.76
C ARG A 181 -12.12 -13.93 20.60
N PHE A 182 -10.91 -13.68 20.12
CA PHE A 182 -9.67 -14.16 20.74
C PHE A 182 -8.84 -13.08 21.43
N GLN A 183 -9.13 -11.79 21.20
CA GLN A 183 -8.33 -10.70 21.81
C GLN A 183 -9.19 -9.49 22.25
N PRO A 184 -9.64 -9.47 23.50
CA PRO A 184 -10.38 -8.31 24.06
C PRO A 184 -9.56 -7.01 24.14
N PHE A 185 -8.24 -7.05 23.92
CA PHE A 185 -7.35 -5.88 23.99
C PHE A 185 -7.25 -5.05 22.70
N ALA A 186 -7.69 -5.57 21.55
CA ALA A 186 -7.65 -4.83 20.29
C ALA A 186 -8.64 -3.66 20.25
N LYS A 187 -9.73 -3.71 21.02
CA LYS A 187 -10.72 -2.62 21.13
C LYS A 187 -10.18 -1.35 21.77
N THR A 188 -9.15 -1.47 22.61
CA THR A 188 -8.62 -0.33 23.37
C THR A 188 -7.72 0.58 22.52
N ILE A 189 -7.19 0.07 21.40
CA ILE A 189 -6.27 0.83 20.53
C ILE A 189 -7.03 1.64 19.46
N LEU A 190 -8.24 1.22 19.10
CA LEU A 190 -9.04 1.89 18.05
C LEU A 190 -10.12 2.84 18.58
N SER A 191 -10.39 2.85 19.87
CA SER A 191 -11.47 3.65 20.46
C SER A 191 -11.16 5.13 20.77
N PRO A 192 -9.92 5.63 20.90
CA PRO A 192 -9.69 7.05 21.20
C PRO A 192 -9.90 8.00 20.01
N VAL A 193 -9.75 7.51 18.78
CA VAL A 193 -9.73 8.39 17.58
C VAL A 193 -11.11 8.89 17.17
N THR A 194 -12.19 8.23 17.59
CA THR A 194 -13.55 8.56 17.15
C THR A 194 -14.25 9.68 17.91
N LYS A 195 -13.73 10.13 19.05
CA LYS A 195 -14.40 11.18 19.85
C LYS A 195 -13.85 12.60 19.66
N GLU A 196 -12.63 12.76 19.14
CA GLU A 196 -12.03 14.09 18.96
C GLU A 196 -12.09 14.63 17.53
N ALA A 197 -12.38 13.77 16.54
CA ALA A 197 -12.43 14.19 15.14
C ALA A 197 -13.80 14.77 14.70
N GLU A 198 -14.83 14.73 15.54
CA GLU A 198 -16.13 15.35 15.25
C GLU A 198 -16.22 16.83 15.66
N SER A 199 -15.17 17.41 16.24
CA SER A 199 -15.15 18.80 16.73
C SER A 199 -14.21 19.74 15.97
N TYR A 200 -13.76 19.38 14.76
CA TYR A 200 -12.99 20.29 13.89
C TYR A 200 -13.55 20.33 12.48
#